data_a2baf7ad78c797705c9b2b70a62244a1
#
_entry.id   a2baf7ad78c797705c9b2b70a62244a1
#
_cell.length_a   1.000
_cell.length_b   1.000
_cell.length_c   1.000
_cell.angle_alpha   90.00
_cell.angle_beta   90.00
_cell.angle_gamma   90.00
#
_symmetry.space_group_name_H-M   'P 1'
#
loop_
_entity.id
_entity.type
_entity.pdbx_description
1 polymer ?
#
loop_
_entity_poly.entity_id
_entity_poly.type
_entity_poly.pdbx_seq_one_letter_code
_entity_poly.pdbx_strand_id
1 'polypeptide(L)'
;MTGVARRSVLIWLLAMLAGVAIVWNSRFVADMSFFLPAHPGAAQQVLVDQIRTGAVSRLLMLAIAGGDARQRAGLSRDLRRRLAARPEFVSVQNGEAGSIDSDRDFLIRHRYLLSPAVSPERFTVDGLRAAIANSIDLVASPAGLMLKPLLARDPTGELVELLGSLDGGAQPGSREGVWASRDGERAMLLVQTRALGSDTDGQEAAIADIRREFAAAAAVAGIAD
;
A
#
# COMPACT_ATOMS: atom_id res chain seq x y z
N MET A 1 39.24 38.58 44.38
CA MET A 1 38.85 38.38 42.96
C MET A 1 38.39 36.95 42.64
N THR A 2 38.26 36.03 43.56
CA THR A 2 37.95 34.60 43.32
C THR A 2 36.46 34.24 43.33
N GLY A 3 35.58 35.08 43.90
CA GLY A 3 34.14 34.79 43.96
C GLY A 3 33.34 35.04 42.67
N VAL A 4 33.74 36.07 41.90
CA VAL A 4 33.07 36.43 40.65
C VAL A 4 33.39 35.41 39.56
N ALA A 5 34.64 34.99 39.46
CA ALA A 5 35.06 33.97 38.50
C ALA A 5 34.36 32.62 38.75
N ARG A 6 34.18 32.20 40.02
CA ARG A 6 33.44 30.97 40.36
C ARG A 6 31.95 31.05 39.98
N ARG A 7 31.31 32.23 40.18
CA ARG A 7 29.91 32.41 39.78
C ARG A 7 29.75 32.39 38.27
N SER A 8 30.64 33.00 37.51
CA SER A 8 30.63 32.98 36.05
C SER A 8 30.80 31.56 35.49
N VAL A 9 31.71 30.78 36.07
CA VAL A 9 31.91 29.38 35.68
C VAL A 9 30.67 28.50 35.99
N LEU A 10 30.03 28.73 37.14
CA LEU A 10 28.78 28.02 37.50
C LEU A 10 27.63 28.37 36.57
N ILE A 11 27.45 29.62 36.20
CA ILE A 11 26.41 30.08 35.27
C ILE A 11 26.68 29.45 33.88
N TRP A 12 27.94 29.45 33.42
CA TRP A 12 28.31 28.82 32.14
C TRP A 12 28.05 27.32 32.13
N LEU A 13 28.40 26.60 33.21
CA LEU A 13 28.15 25.18 33.36
C LEU A 13 26.65 24.85 33.37
N LEU A 14 25.86 25.67 34.05
CA LEU A 14 24.38 25.54 34.08
C LEU A 14 23.76 25.79 32.69
N ALA A 15 24.26 26.79 31.97
CA ALA A 15 23.83 27.07 30.60
C ALA A 15 24.19 25.93 29.64
N MET A 16 25.38 25.34 29.79
CA MET A 16 25.82 24.19 28.98
C MET A 16 24.99 22.93 29.30
N LEU A 17 24.72 22.66 30.57
CA LEU A 17 23.83 21.56 30.98
C LEU A 17 22.41 21.73 30.47
N ALA A 18 21.87 22.96 30.54
CA ALA A 18 20.56 23.27 29.98
C ALA A 18 20.54 23.10 28.45
N GLY A 19 21.60 23.53 27.74
CA GLY A 19 21.74 23.31 26.30
C GLY A 19 21.78 21.82 25.93
N VAL A 20 22.55 21.02 26.64
CA VAL A 20 22.59 19.55 26.45
C VAL A 20 21.22 18.92 26.73
N ALA A 21 20.54 19.33 27.79
CA ALA A 21 19.20 18.84 28.10
C ALA A 21 18.16 19.19 27.04
N ILE A 22 18.23 20.41 26.48
CA ILE A 22 17.37 20.83 25.37
C ILE A 22 17.63 19.98 24.12
N VAL A 23 18.89 19.81 23.75
CA VAL A 23 19.27 19.00 22.58
C VAL A 23 18.84 17.54 22.77
N TRP A 24 19.02 16.99 23.97
CA TRP A 24 18.63 15.58 24.24
C TRP A 24 17.12 15.38 24.25
N ASN A 25 16.36 16.39 24.63
CA ASN A 25 14.89 16.34 24.60
C ASN A 25 14.28 16.85 23.28
N SER A 26 15.11 17.36 22.36
CA SER A 26 14.68 17.82 21.04
C SER A 26 14.51 16.64 20.12
N ARG A 27 13.30 16.46 19.59
CA ARG A 27 13.03 15.51 18.50
C ARG A 27 13.45 16.16 17.19
N PHE A 28 14.58 15.75 16.64
CA PHE A 28 14.96 16.12 15.29
C PHE A 28 14.11 15.32 14.32
N VAL A 29 13.19 15.96 13.63
CA VAL A 29 12.39 15.35 12.56
C VAL A 29 13.09 15.65 11.25
N ALA A 30 13.63 14.65 10.61
CA ALA A 30 14.13 14.74 9.24
C ALA A 30 12.94 14.67 8.26
N ASP A 31 12.25 15.81 8.07
CA ASP A 31 11.14 15.92 7.15
C ASP A 31 11.60 16.56 5.84
N MET A 32 11.66 15.76 4.77
CA MET A 32 12.03 16.22 3.43
C MET A 32 11.05 17.27 2.87
N SER A 33 9.88 17.43 3.48
CA SER A 33 8.90 18.43 3.07
C SER A 33 9.37 19.88 3.27
N PHE A 34 10.44 20.11 4.04
CA PHE A 34 11.08 21.42 4.21
C PHE A 34 11.67 22.01 2.91
N PHE A 35 11.97 21.14 1.93
CA PHE A 35 12.47 21.56 0.61
C PHE A 35 11.37 21.90 -0.39
N LEU A 36 10.10 21.69 -0.04
CA LEU A 36 8.96 22.04 -0.89
C LEU A 36 8.62 23.54 -0.73
N PRO A 37 8.13 24.20 -1.81
CA PRO A 37 7.77 25.62 -1.76
C PRO A 37 6.79 25.90 -0.62
N ALA A 38 7.08 26.92 0.19
CA ALA A 38 6.25 27.31 1.33
C ALA A 38 4.85 27.81 0.91
N HIS A 39 4.70 28.28 -0.32
CA HIS A 39 3.45 28.83 -0.89
C HIS A 39 3.24 28.26 -2.30
N PRO A 40 2.83 26.98 -2.45
CA PRO A 40 2.51 26.43 -3.75
C PRO A 40 1.22 27.07 -4.29
N GLY A 41 1.15 27.32 -5.59
CA GLY A 41 -0.10 27.69 -6.26
C GLY A 41 -1.15 26.57 -6.12
N ALA A 42 -2.45 26.89 -6.29
CA ALA A 42 -3.55 25.94 -6.04
C ALA A 42 -3.41 24.59 -6.80
N ALA A 43 -2.90 24.60 -8.04
CA ALA A 43 -2.64 23.38 -8.79
C ALA A 43 -1.41 22.59 -8.27
N GLN A 44 -0.39 23.31 -7.77
CA GLN A 44 0.80 22.70 -7.18
C GLN A 44 0.51 22.16 -5.78
N GLN A 45 -0.45 22.73 -5.06
CA GLN A 45 -0.83 22.31 -3.72
C GLN A 45 -1.39 20.88 -3.72
N VAL A 46 -2.24 20.54 -4.69
CA VAL A 46 -2.77 19.18 -4.87
C VAL A 46 -1.62 18.18 -5.08
N LEU A 47 -0.64 18.54 -5.91
CA LEU A 47 0.51 17.68 -6.18
C LEU A 47 1.41 17.52 -4.94
N VAL A 48 1.67 18.62 -4.24
CA VAL A 48 2.46 18.62 -2.98
C VAL A 48 1.76 17.80 -1.91
N ASP A 49 0.45 17.95 -1.75
CA ASP A 49 -0.34 17.17 -0.79
C ASP A 49 -0.34 15.67 -1.17
N GLN A 50 -0.41 15.35 -2.46
CA GLN A 50 -0.35 13.98 -2.94
C GLN A 50 1.02 13.33 -2.72
N ILE A 51 2.12 14.10 -2.82
CA ILE A 51 3.48 13.64 -2.50
C ILE A 51 3.63 13.47 -0.98
N ARG A 52 3.11 14.40 -0.18
CA ARG A 52 3.24 14.37 1.29
C ARG A 52 2.36 13.33 1.95
N THR A 53 1.10 13.25 1.55
CA THR A 53 0.06 12.45 2.23
C THR A 53 -0.49 11.33 1.39
N GLY A 54 -0.12 11.26 0.11
CA GLY A 54 -0.61 10.27 -0.85
C GLY A 54 -0.36 8.83 -0.38
N ALA A 55 -1.31 7.95 -0.66
CA ALA A 55 -1.19 6.54 -0.31
C ALA A 55 0.07 5.89 -0.92
N VAL A 56 0.47 6.33 -2.13
CA VAL A 56 1.62 5.79 -2.87
C VAL A 56 2.95 6.06 -2.15
N SER A 57 3.11 7.23 -1.52
CA SER A 57 4.34 7.58 -0.80
C SER A 57 4.59 6.75 0.48
N ARG A 58 3.57 6.00 0.93
CA ARG A 58 3.60 5.11 2.10
C ARG A 58 3.68 3.64 1.73
N LEU A 59 3.82 3.33 0.44
CA LEU A 59 3.88 1.94 -0.02
C LEU A 59 5.33 1.46 -0.04
N LEU A 60 5.54 0.32 0.61
CA LEU A 60 6.78 -0.44 0.57
C LEU A 60 6.52 -1.76 -0.16
N MET A 61 7.34 -2.06 -1.14
CA MET A 61 7.31 -3.33 -1.83
C MET A 61 8.41 -4.23 -1.26
N LEU A 62 8.02 -5.38 -0.76
CA LEU A 62 8.94 -6.39 -0.23
C LEU A 62 9.05 -7.54 -1.21
N ALA A 63 10.26 -8.04 -1.40
CA ALA A 63 10.54 -9.22 -2.22
C ALA A 63 11.27 -10.26 -1.36
N ILE A 64 10.67 -11.44 -1.21
CA ILE A 64 11.23 -12.57 -0.49
C ILE A 64 11.92 -13.48 -1.50
N ALA A 65 13.23 -13.64 -1.37
CA ALA A 65 14.06 -14.54 -2.17
C ALA A 65 14.51 -15.74 -1.32
N GLY A 66 15.13 -16.72 -1.97
CA GLY A 66 15.66 -17.94 -1.31
C GLY A 66 14.61 -19.04 -1.15
N GLY A 67 15.06 -20.23 -0.82
CA GLY A 67 14.22 -21.42 -0.69
C GLY A 67 13.45 -21.80 -1.97
N ASP A 68 12.53 -22.73 -1.86
CA ASP A 68 11.63 -23.12 -2.95
C ASP A 68 10.35 -22.23 -2.98
N ALA A 69 9.52 -22.37 -4.00
CA ALA A 69 8.31 -21.57 -4.19
C ALA A 69 7.31 -21.73 -3.02
N ARG A 70 7.19 -22.95 -2.48
CA ARG A 70 6.29 -23.25 -1.36
C ARG A 70 6.79 -22.63 -0.05
N GLN A 71 8.10 -22.68 0.19
CA GLN A 71 8.73 -22.05 1.34
C GLN A 71 8.55 -20.54 1.29
N ARG A 72 8.84 -19.89 0.14
CA ARG A 72 8.61 -18.45 -0.05
C ARG A 72 7.15 -18.05 0.16
N ALA A 73 6.21 -18.84 -0.36
CA ALA A 73 4.79 -18.58 -0.16
C ALA A 73 4.37 -18.73 1.31
N GLY A 74 4.88 -19.74 2.00
CA GLY A 74 4.68 -19.93 3.44
C GLY A 74 5.19 -18.75 4.26
N LEU A 75 6.42 -18.32 3.98
CA LEU A 75 7.05 -17.16 4.62
C LEU A 75 6.28 -15.85 4.33
N SER A 76 5.83 -15.67 3.07
CA SER A 76 5.00 -14.51 2.68
C SER A 76 3.70 -14.44 3.49
N ARG A 77 3.02 -15.57 3.69
CA ARG A 77 1.78 -15.65 4.49
C ARG A 77 2.03 -15.36 5.97
N ASP A 78 3.10 -15.92 6.54
CA ASP A 78 3.45 -15.69 7.94
C ASP A 78 3.84 -14.24 8.19
N LEU A 79 4.70 -13.69 7.33
CA LEU A 79 5.10 -12.28 7.40
C LEU A 79 3.90 -11.33 7.26
N ARG A 80 2.98 -11.61 6.31
CA ARG A 80 1.74 -10.83 6.17
C ARG A 80 0.93 -10.82 7.46
N ARG A 81 0.72 -11.98 8.11
CA ARG A 81 -0.03 -12.07 9.37
C ARG A 81 0.63 -11.28 10.49
N ARG A 82 1.96 -11.39 10.63
CA ARG A 82 2.73 -10.67 11.65
C ARG A 82 2.66 -9.17 11.48
N LEU A 83 2.91 -8.69 10.26
CA LEU A 83 2.87 -7.26 9.95
C LEU A 83 1.43 -6.70 10.05
N ALA A 84 0.40 -7.44 9.62
CA ALA A 84 -0.98 -7.01 9.73
C ALA A 84 -1.47 -6.85 11.18
N ALA A 85 -0.81 -7.51 12.14
CA ALA A 85 -1.10 -7.36 13.57
C ALA A 85 -0.44 -6.12 14.20
N ARG A 86 0.41 -5.43 13.46
CA ARG A 86 1.16 -4.27 13.95
C ARG A 86 0.42 -2.96 13.62
N PRO A 87 0.29 -2.03 14.59
CA PRO A 87 -0.39 -0.76 14.38
C PRO A 87 0.35 0.21 13.45
N GLU A 88 1.65 -0.02 13.19
CA GLU A 88 2.48 0.77 12.29
C GLU A 88 2.07 0.61 10.82
N PHE A 89 1.35 -0.45 10.48
CA PHE A 89 0.93 -0.75 9.11
C PHE A 89 -0.58 -0.56 8.94
N VAL A 90 -0.96 0.07 7.83
CA VAL A 90 -2.37 0.28 7.45
C VAL A 90 -2.91 -0.95 6.72
N SER A 91 -2.10 -1.50 5.81
CA SER A 91 -2.45 -2.70 5.05
C SER A 91 -1.20 -3.51 4.68
N VAL A 92 -1.37 -4.82 4.58
CA VAL A 92 -0.33 -5.75 4.12
C VAL A 92 -0.98 -6.74 3.18
N GLN A 93 -0.54 -6.75 1.92
CA GLN A 93 -1.11 -7.57 0.86
C GLN A 93 -0.02 -8.40 0.21
N ASN A 94 -0.32 -9.66 -0.10
CA ASN A 94 0.58 -10.59 -0.76
C ASN A 94 -0.11 -11.41 -1.87
N GLY A 95 -1.31 -11.00 -2.29
CA GLY A 95 -2.08 -11.70 -3.32
C GLY A 95 -2.90 -12.89 -2.83
N GLU A 96 -2.94 -13.17 -1.52
CA GLU A 96 -3.88 -14.18 -1.00
C GLU A 96 -5.33 -13.76 -1.22
N ALA A 97 -6.15 -14.73 -1.60
CA ALA A 97 -7.54 -14.53 -1.97
C ALA A 97 -8.47 -13.96 -0.86
N GLY A 98 -7.97 -13.78 0.36
CA GLY A 98 -8.80 -13.36 1.50
C GLY A 98 -9.36 -11.93 1.45
N SER A 99 -8.84 -11.04 0.60
CA SER A 99 -9.38 -9.70 0.39
C SER A 99 -10.32 -9.61 -0.82
N ILE A 100 -10.31 -10.62 -1.69
CA ILE A 100 -11.02 -10.59 -2.99
C ILE A 100 -12.53 -10.44 -2.81
N ASP A 101 -13.12 -11.04 -1.79
CA ASP A 101 -14.57 -10.97 -1.60
C ASP A 101 -15.03 -9.58 -1.15
N SER A 102 -14.30 -8.93 -0.25
CA SER A 102 -14.60 -7.56 0.17
C SER A 102 -14.36 -6.55 -0.95
N ASP A 103 -13.29 -6.73 -1.71
CA ASP A 103 -12.94 -5.89 -2.84
C ASP A 103 -13.95 -6.06 -3.97
N ARG A 104 -14.38 -7.30 -4.23
CA ARG A 104 -15.44 -7.62 -5.20
C ARG A 104 -16.77 -6.95 -4.84
N ASP A 105 -17.18 -7.01 -3.58
CA ASP A 105 -18.42 -6.36 -3.15
C ASP A 105 -18.32 -4.84 -3.23
N PHE A 106 -17.16 -4.27 -2.97
CA PHE A 106 -16.90 -2.84 -3.17
C PHE A 106 -17.00 -2.47 -4.67
N LEU A 107 -16.32 -3.21 -5.55
CA LEU A 107 -16.35 -2.99 -6.99
C LEU A 107 -17.78 -3.10 -7.55
N ILE A 108 -18.54 -4.13 -7.14
CA ILE A 108 -19.94 -4.30 -7.56
C ILE A 108 -20.79 -3.12 -7.10
N ARG A 109 -20.66 -2.65 -5.87
CA ARG A 109 -21.43 -1.51 -5.36
C ARG A 109 -21.12 -0.20 -6.05
N HIS A 110 -19.88 -0.01 -6.46
CA HIS A 110 -19.40 1.24 -7.04
C HIS A 110 -19.13 1.16 -8.55
N ARG A 111 -19.55 0.07 -9.21
CA ARG A 111 -19.23 -0.19 -10.62
C ARG A 111 -19.56 0.96 -11.57
N TYR A 112 -20.69 1.64 -11.37
CA TYR A 112 -21.06 2.79 -12.19
C TYR A 112 -20.24 4.06 -11.97
N LEU A 113 -19.50 4.13 -10.85
CA LEU A 113 -18.56 5.21 -10.58
C LEU A 113 -17.15 4.89 -11.08
N LEU A 114 -16.82 3.61 -11.16
CA LEU A 114 -15.46 3.13 -11.45
C LEU A 114 -15.30 2.68 -12.91
N SER A 115 -16.38 2.24 -13.56
CA SER A 115 -16.31 1.74 -14.95
C SER A 115 -16.00 2.87 -15.92
N PRO A 116 -15.00 2.70 -16.82
CA PRO A 116 -14.71 3.65 -17.88
C PRO A 116 -15.77 3.68 -18.98
N ALA A 117 -16.67 2.70 -19.03
CA ALA A 117 -17.73 2.60 -20.03
C ALA A 117 -18.94 3.45 -19.67
N VAL A 118 -19.02 4.02 -18.46
CA VAL A 118 -20.13 4.87 -18.03
C VAL A 118 -20.07 6.22 -18.74
N SER A 119 -21.07 6.47 -19.57
CA SER A 119 -21.28 7.74 -20.28
C SER A 119 -22.78 8.06 -20.37
N PRO A 120 -23.20 9.29 -20.67
CA PRO A 120 -24.62 9.62 -20.88
C PRO A 120 -25.28 8.74 -21.93
N GLU A 121 -24.59 8.41 -23.00
CA GLU A 121 -25.09 7.59 -24.12
C GLU A 121 -25.36 6.14 -23.67
N ARG A 122 -24.58 5.62 -22.73
CA ARG A 122 -24.75 4.27 -22.16
C ARG A 122 -26.11 4.12 -21.46
N PHE A 123 -26.62 5.20 -20.89
CA PHE A 123 -27.88 5.21 -20.12
C PHE A 123 -29.10 5.66 -20.97
N THR A 124 -28.97 5.75 -22.27
CA THR A 124 -30.13 5.85 -23.18
C THR A 124 -30.79 4.47 -23.32
N VAL A 125 -32.06 4.45 -23.80
CA VAL A 125 -32.80 3.20 -24.04
C VAL A 125 -32.02 2.27 -24.99
N ASP A 126 -31.42 2.81 -26.04
CA ASP A 126 -30.66 2.02 -27.01
C ASP A 126 -29.31 1.60 -26.45
N GLY A 127 -28.64 2.47 -25.68
CA GLY A 127 -27.39 2.15 -24.99
C GLY A 127 -27.57 1.01 -23.98
N LEU A 128 -28.61 1.07 -23.14
CA LEU A 128 -28.92 0.00 -22.18
C LEU A 128 -29.30 -1.32 -22.89
N ARG A 129 -30.06 -1.24 -23.95
CA ARG A 129 -30.43 -2.41 -24.77
C ARG A 129 -29.18 -3.08 -25.34
N ALA A 130 -28.26 -2.30 -25.90
CA ALA A 130 -26.99 -2.80 -26.42
C ALA A 130 -26.12 -3.44 -25.32
N ALA A 131 -26.01 -2.77 -24.17
CA ALA A 131 -25.22 -3.28 -23.03
C ALA A 131 -25.75 -4.61 -22.50
N ILE A 132 -27.07 -4.74 -22.38
CA ILE A 132 -27.73 -5.99 -21.94
C ILE A 132 -27.56 -7.09 -22.98
N ALA A 133 -27.68 -6.77 -24.28
CA ALA A 133 -27.45 -7.74 -25.36
C ALA A 133 -26.02 -8.29 -25.29
N ASN A 134 -25.01 -7.41 -25.17
CA ASN A 134 -23.61 -7.84 -25.00
C ASN A 134 -23.41 -8.75 -23.77
N SER A 135 -24.09 -8.44 -22.66
CA SER A 135 -24.02 -9.28 -21.45
C SER A 135 -24.65 -10.65 -21.68
N ILE A 136 -25.75 -10.75 -22.44
CA ILE A 136 -26.37 -12.02 -22.81
C ILE A 136 -25.44 -12.84 -23.73
N ASP A 137 -24.84 -12.20 -24.74
CA ASP A 137 -23.89 -12.85 -25.64
C ASP A 137 -22.67 -13.39 -24.88
N LEU A 138 -22.16 -12.63 -23.90
CA LEU A 138 -21.07 -13.03 -23.05
C LEU A 138 -21.41 -14.26 -22.20
N VAL A 139 -22.65 -14.34 -21.68
CA VAL A 139 -23.15 -15.52 -20.94
C VAL A 139 -23.31 -16.73 -21.85
N ALA A 140 -23.63 -16.53 -23.13
CA ALA A 140 -23.70 -17.60 -24.13
C ALA A 140 -22.31 -18.13 -24.55
N SER A 141 -21.23 -17.43 -24.19
CA SER A 141 -19.86 -17.84 -24.47
C SER A 141 -19.36 -18.92 -23.48
N PRO A 142 -18.25 -19.61 -23.77
CA PRO A 142 -17.64 -20.56 -22.84
C PRO A 142 -17.29 -19.96 -21.47
N ALA A 143 -17.03 -18.66 -21.39
CA ALA A 143 -16.78 -17.94 -20.13
C ALA A 143 -18.08 -17.67 -19.33
N GLY A 144 -19.25 -17.84 -19.96
CA GLY A 144 -20.56 -17.49 -19.40
C GLY A 144 -20.91 -18.23 -18.12
N LEU A 145 -20.44 -19.46 -17.95
CA LEU A 145 -20.69 -20.24 -16.73
C LEU A 145 -20.15 -19.53 -15.46
N MET A 146 -19.03 -18.83 -15.59
CA MET A 146 -18.42 -18.07 -14.48
C MET A 146 -19.13 -16.71 -14.27
N LEU A 147 -19.71 -16.14 -15.32
CA LEU A 147 -20.30 -14.81 -15.31
C LEU A 147 -21.80 -14.82 -14.98
N LYS A 148 -22.47 -15.96 -15.15
CA LYS A 148 -23.91 -16.10 -14.91
C LYS A 148 -24.39 -15.62 -13.54
N PRO A 149 -23.70 -15.90 -12.41
CA PRO A 149 -24.10 -15.40 -11.09
C PRO A 149 -23.94 -13.88 -10.97
N LEU A 150 -23.08 -13.28 -11.79
CA LEU A 150 -22.79 -11.86 -11.78
C LEU A 150 -23.84 -11.05 -12.52
N LEU A 151 -24.41 -11.62 -13.60
CA LEU A 151 -25.34 -10.93 -14.49
C LEU A 151 -26.57 -10.38 -13.75
N ALA A 152 -27.10 -11.09 -12.74
CA ALA A 152 -28.23 -10.60 -11.95
C ALA A 152 -27.89 -9.33 -11.14
N ARG A 153 -26.63 -9.14 -10.80
CA ARG A 153 -26.15 -7.97 -10.04
C ARG A 153 -25.53 -6.89 -10.93
N ASP A 154 -25.15 -7.24 -12.15
CA ASP A 154 -24.51 -6.35 -13.12
C ASP A 154 -25.03 -6.62 -14.55
N PRO A 155 -26.31 -6.28 -14.83
CA PRO A 155 -26.93 -6.59 -16.11
C PRO A 155 -26.32 -5.84 -17.31
N THR A 156 -25.67 -4.72 -17.07
CA THR A 156 -25.00 -3.92 -18.09
C THR A 156 -23.54 -4.27 -18.31
N GLY A 157 -22.96 -5.19 -17.51
CA GLY A 157 -21.59 -5.67 -17.65
C GLY A 157 -20.50 -4.70 -17.23
N GLU A 158 -20.83 -3.69 -16.41
CA GLU A 158 -19.88 -2.66 -16.00
C GLU A 158 -18.70 -3.21 -15.20
N LEU A 159 -18.93 -4.27 -14.40
CA LEU A 159 -17.85 -4.92 -13.67
C LEU A 159 -16.90 -5.65 -14.62
N VAL A 160 -17.40 -6.25 -15.69
CA VAL A 160 -16.56 -6.92 -16.69
C VAL A 160 -15.68 -5.91 -17.42
N GLU A 161 -16.24 -4.77 -17.80
CA GLU A 161 -15.49 -3.65 -18.40
C GLU A 161 -14.44 -3.09 -17.44
N LEU A 162 -14.80 -2.92 -16.17
CA LEU A 162 -13.88 -2.45 -15.14
C LEU A 162 -12.72 -3.45 -14.95
N LEU A 163 -13.01 -4.73 -14.79
CA LEU A 163 -11.98 -5.76 -14.65
C LEU A 163 -11.09 -5.84 -15.90
N GLY A 164 -11.67 -5.74 -17.10
CA GLY A 164 -10.91 -5.68 -18.34
C GLY A 164 -9.98 -4.48 -18.42
N SER A 165 -10.40 -3.33 -17.89
CA SER A 165 -9.56 -2.12 -17.82
C SER A 165 -8.42 -2.24 -16.80
N LEU A 166 -8.63 -2.99 -15.72
CA LEU A 166 -7.62 -3.28 -14.71
C LEU A 166 -6.63 -4.37 -15.17
N ASP A 167 -7.07 -5.29 -16.04
CA ASP A 167 -6.22 -6.36 -16.61
C ASP A 167 -5.17 -5.84 -17.60
N GLY A 168 -5.17 -4.56 -17.89
CA GLY A 168 -4.34 -3.87 -18.90
C GLY A 168 -2.83 -3.91 -18.70
N GLY A 169 -2.26 -4.91 -18.04
CA GLY A 169 -0.88 -5.29 -18.29
C GLY A 169 0.11 -5.35 -17.15
N ALA A 170 -0.26 -5.23 -15.90
CA ALA A 170 0.73 -5.27 -14.81
C ALA A 170 0.28 -6.05 -13.56
N GLN A 171 -0.54 -7.08 -13.72
CA GLN A 171 -0.81 -7.94 -12.58
C GLN A 171 0.46 -8.73 -12.22
N PRO A 172 0.87 -8.74 -10.94
CA PRO A 172 1.96 -9.61 -10.50
C PRO A 172 1.57 -11.06 -10.75
N GLY A 173 2.53 -11.86 -11.23
CA GLY A 173 2.34 -13.30 -11.33
C GLY A 173 1.93 -13.86 -9.98
N SER A 174 1.21 -15.00 -9.98
CA SER A 174 0.88 -15.72 -8.75
C SER A 174 1.54 -17.09 -8.76
N ARG A 175 2.20 -17.47 -7.64
CA ARG A 175 2.70 -18.83 -7.41
C ARG A 175 2.34 -19.28 -6.00
N GLU A 176 1.86 -20.51 -5.88
CA GLU A 176 1.44 -21.06 -4.58
C GLU A 176 0.41 -20.17 -3.85
N GLY A 177 -0.43 -19.40 -4.60
CA GLY A 177 -1.48 -18.56 -4.06
C GLY A 177 -0.99 -17.23 -3.45
N VAL A 178 0.24 -16.80 -3.72
CA VAL A 178 0.78 -15.48 -3.37
C VAL A 178 1.37 -14.80 -4.59
N TRP A 179 1.49 -13.46 -4.55
CA TRP A 179 2.15 -12.72 -5.63
C TRP A 179 3.61 -13.15 -5.80
N ALA A 180 4.02 -13.26 -7.05
CA ALA A 180 5.37 -13.61 -7.43
C ALA A 180 5.93 -12.61 -8.44
N SER A 181 7.26 -12.45 -8.44
CA SER A 181 7.99 -11.74 -9.49
C SER A 181 7.77 -12.41 -10.86
N ARG A 182 8.05 -11.69 -11.95
CA ARG A 182 7.84 -12.21 -13.32
C ARG A 182 8.62 -13.50 -13.62
N ASP A 183 9.83 -13.63 -13.06
CA ASP A 183 10.64 -14.85 -13.11
C ASP A 183 10.15 -15.94 -12.15
N GLY A 184 9.27 -15.60 -11.21
CA GLY A 184 8.75 -16.50 -10.19
C GLY A 184 9.76 -16.84 -9.08
N GLU A 185 10.91 -16.17 -9.02
CA GLU A 185 11.96 -16.47 -8.05
C GLU A 185 11.76 -15.77 -6.70
N ARG A 186 10.84 -14.78 -6.64
CA ARG A 186 10.56 -14.00 -5.42
C ARG A 186 9.08 -14.00 -5.12
N ALA A 187 8.71 -14.12 -3.85
CA ALA A 187 7.36 -13.79 -3.40
C ALA A 187 7.29 -12.30 -3.06
N MET A 188 6.19 -11.66 -3.47
CA MET A 188 6.02 -10.22 -3.35
C MET A 188 4.98 -9.88 -2.29
N LEU A 189 5.25 -8.83 -1.51
CA LEU A 189 4.28 -8.22 -0.60
C LEU A 189 4.24 -6.71 -0.82
N LEU A 190 3.06 -6.15 -0.68
CA LEU A 190 2.85 -4.71 -0.66
C LEU A 190 2.41 -4.30 0.74
N VAL A 191 3.17 -3.41 1.36
CA VAL A 191 2.95 -2.93 2.73
C VAL A 191 2.69 -1.44 2.69
N GLN A 192 1.60 -1.00 3.31
CA GLN A 192 1.30 0.42 3.49
C GLN A 192 1.59 0.82 4.93
N THR A 193 2.54 1.73 5.11
CA THR A 193 2.88 2.27 6.43
C THR A 193 1.88 3.31 6.89
N ARG A 194 1.76 3.48 8.21
CA ARG A 194 1.00 4.58 8.81
C ARG A 194 1.80 5.88 8.77
N ALA A 195 3.11 5.79 8.91
CA ALA A 195 4.01 6.94 8.78
C ALA A 195 3.86 7.57 7.40
N LEU A 196 3.92 8.89 7.32
CA LEU A 196 3.91 9.63 6.06
C LEU A 196 5.17 9.31 5.25
N GLY A 197 5.09 9.38 3.93
CA GLY A 197 6.26 9.15 3.07
C GLY A 197 7.39 10.16 3.29
N SER A 198 7.06 11.36 3.78
CA SER A 198 8.02 12.40 4.16
C SER A 198 8.60 12.23 5.57
N ASP A 199 7.99 11.41 6.41
CA ASP A 199 8.46 11.09 7.76
C ASP A 199 9.53 9.99 7.70
N THR A 200 10.77 10.41 7.54
CA THR A 200 11.93 9.51 7.39
C THR A 200 12.14 8.63 8.61
N ASP A 201 11.98 9.19 9.81
CA ASP A 201 12.18 8.44 11.06
C ASP A 201 11.10 7.38 11.24
N GLY A 202 9.84 7.73 10.95
CA GLY A 202 8.73 6.78 10.97
C GLY A 202 8.86 5.68 9.91
N GLN A 203 9.36 6.02 8.72
CA GLN A 203 9.64 5.03 7.67
C GLN A 203 10.80 4.10 8.05
N GLU A 204 11.88 4.64 8.65
CA GLU A 204 12.99 3.84 9.13
C GLU A 204 12.56 2.87 10.24
N ALA A 205 11.77 3.34 11.20
CA ALA A 205 11.19 2.49 12.24
C ALA A 205 10.32 1.36 11.65
N ALA A 206 9.47 1.67 10.66
CA ALA A 206 8.65 0.68 9.97
C ALA A 206 9.49 -0.37 9.24
N ILE A 207 10.58 0.05 8.57
CA ILE A 207 11.52 -0.86 7.91
C ILE A 207 12.25 -1.75 8.93
N ALA A 208 12.65 -1.20 10.08
CA ALA A 208 13.27 -1.98 11.15
C ALA A 208 12.31 -3.05 11.70
N ASP A 209 11.02 -2.71 11.85
CA ASP A 209 9.99 -3.66 12.26
C ASP A 209 9.78 -4.76 11.22
N ILE A 210 9.74 -4.42 9.93
CA ILE A 210 9.64 -5.39 8.84
C ILE A 210 10.82 -6.37 8.89
N ARG A 211 12.06 -5.88 9.03
CA ARG A 211 13.25 -6.73 9.12
C ARG A 211 13.22 -7.66 10.31
N ARG A 212 12.78 -7.16 11.46
CA ARG A 212 12.66 -7.97 12.68
C ARG A 212 11.63 -9.09 12.52
N GLU A 213 10.44 -8.78 11.99
CA GLU A 213 9.40 -9.77 11.75
C GLU A 213 9.77 -10.75 10.64
N PHE A 214 10.50 -10.29 9.62
CA PHE A 214 11.03 -11.16 8.58
C PHE A 214 12.04 -12.17 9.15
N ALA A 215 12.99 -11.71 9.94
CA ALA A 215 13.99 -12.61 10.57
C ALA A 215 13.30 -13.67 11.45
N ALA A 216 12.28 -13.27 12.23
CA ALA A 216 11.52 -14.20 13.04
C ALA A 216 10.71 -15.22 12.20
N ALA A 217 10.14 -14.80 11.08
CA ALA A 217 9.40 -15.66 10.18
C ALA A 217 10.33 -16.59 9.38
N ALA A 218 11.48 -16.10 8.92
CA ALA A 218 12.50 -16.86 8.18
C ALA A 218 13.09 -17.98 9.03
N ALA A 219 13.37 -17.70 10.30
CA ALA A 219 13.87 -18.72 11.24
C ALA A 219 12.87 -19.88 11.39
N VAL A 220 11.57 -19.60 11.40
CA VAL A 220 10.51 -20.65 11.46
C VAL A 220 10.41 -21.41 10.15
N ALA A 221 10.60 -20.74 9.01
CA ALA A 221 10.50 -21.33 7.67
C ALA A 221 11.77 -22.14 7.28
N GLY A 222 12.86 -22.04 8.05
CA GLY A 222 14.14 -22.68 7.74
C GLY A 222 14.81 -22.11 6.47
N ILE A 223 14.50 -20.86 6.12
CA ILE A 223 15.16 -20.14 5.04
C ILE A 223 16.30 -19.34 5.67
N ALA A 224 17.54 -19.71 5.31
CA ALA A 224 18.72 -18.96 5.73
C ALA A 224 18.76 -17.60 4.99
N ASP A 225 19.23 -16.56 5.71
CA ASP A 225 19.52 -15.22 5.16
C ASP A 225 20.53 -15.28 4.01
#